data_662d401a17da8cafdada11d6ea7764d3
#
_entry.id   662d401a17da8cafdada11d6ea7764d3
#
_cell.length_a   1.000
_cell.length_b   1.000
_cell.length_c   1.000
_cell.angle_alpha   90.00
_cell.angle_beta   90.00
_cell.angle_gamma   90.00
#
_symmetry.space_group_name_H-M   'P 1'
#
loop_
_entity.id
_entity.type
_entity.pdbx_description
1 polymer ?
#
loop_
_entity_poly.entity_id
_entity_poly.type
_entity_poly.pdbx_seq_one_letter_code
_entity_poly.pdbx_strand_id
1 'polypeptide(L)'
;EKLGADHCATLEELVGFVGRLGETFRSRKAIKTALLEQGAEEDELYAAMRREPAWLIVIDDLVNFVERANRSDARARNLDGALANLIGAGFLYNIYFVAGLDQSTRGKVSGTPVYEEFVKDKNGIHLGGSVSSQGLFEFTGMPFSEQGKPEKPGVGLAPPRDGETYRRVILPQVKG
;
A
#
# COMPACT_ATOMS: atom_id res chain seq x y z
N GLU A 1 13.11 -18.04 -10.88
CA GLU A 1 11.67 -18.13 -10.64
C GLU A 1 11.02 -16.91 -11.30
N LYS A 2 10.16 -17.09 -12.30
CA LYS A 2 9.46 -15.95 -12.90
C LYS A 2 8.36 -15.54 -11.93
N LEU A 3 8.44 -14.31 -11.42
CA LEU A 3 7.32 -13.67 -10.75
C LEU A 3 6.14 -13.63 -11.73
N GLY A 4 5.09 -14.39 -11.45
CA GLY A 4 3.83 -14.26 -12.17
C GLY A 4 3.22 -12.92 -11.79
N ALA A 5 3.01 -12.02 -12.74
CA ALA A 5 2.32 -10.76 -12.51
C ALA A 5 1.00 -10.77 -13.30
N ASP A 6 -0.12 -10.67 -12.59
CA ASP A 6 -1.41 -10.36 -13.18
C ASP A 6 -1.53 -8.83 -13.33
N HIS A 7 -1.99 -8.38 -14.48
CA HIS A 7 -2.22 -6.97 -14.74
C HIS A 7 -3.72 -6.71 -14.93
N CYS A 8 -4.25 -5.70 -14.21
CA CYS A 8 -5.65 -5.30 -14.32
C CYS A 8 -5.77 -3.94 -15.02
N ALA A 9 -6.15 -3.94 -16.28
CA ALA A 9 -6.33 -2.74 -17.10
C ALA A 9 -7.78 -2.26 -17.16
N THR A 10 -8.74 -3.16 -16.97
CA THR A 10 -10.18 -2.87 -17.08
C THR A 10 -10.88 -2.93 -15.73
N LEU A 11 -12.08 -2.35 -15.63
CA LEU A 11 -12.90 -2.45 -14.43
C LEU A 11 -13.33 -3.89 -14.14
N GLU A 12 -13.64 -4.66 -15.18
CA GLU A 12 -14.05 -6.05 -15.04
C GLU A 12 -12.92 -6.93 -14.47
N GLU A 13 -11.71 -6.76 -14.97
CA GLU A 13 -10.52 -7.41 -14.43
C GLU A 13 -10.26 -7.03 -12.98
N LEU A 14 -10.44 -5.75 -12.63
CA LEU A 14 -10.33 -5.26 -11.26
C LEU A 14 -11.37 -5.93 -10.34
N VAL A 15 -12.63 -5.99 -10.78
CA VAL A 15 -13.70 -6.67 -10.02
C VAL A 15 -13.37 -8.14 -9.80
N GLY A 16 -12.93 -8.85 -10.84
CA GLY A 16 -12.50 -10.23 -10.76
C GLY A 16 -11.30 -10.42 -9.81
N PHE A 17 -10.33 -9.50 -9.88
CA PHE A 17 -9.18 -9.51 -8.98
C PHE A 17 -9.58 -9.28 -7.51
N VAL A 18 -10.42 -8.30 -7.23
CA VAL A 18 -10.92 -8.04 -5.86
C VAL A 18 -11.70 -9.24 -5.31
N GLY A 19 -12.44 -9.94 -6.18
CA GLY A 19 -13.11 -11.20 -5.84
C GLY A 19 -12.12 -12.27 -5.38
N ARG A 20 -11.09 -12.57 -6.18
CA ARG A 20 -10.03 -13.54 -5.84
C ARG A 20 -9.26 -13.15 -4.58
N LEU A 21 -8.94 -11.87 -4.45
CA LEU A 21 -8.27 -11.34 -3.25
C LEU A 21 -9.13 -11.54 -2.00
N GLY A 22 -10.42 -11.26 -2.09
CA GLY A 22 -11.38 -11.48 -1.01
C GLY A 22 -11.53 -12.97 -0.63
N GLU A 23 -11.45 -13.88 -1.60
CA GLU A 23 -11.44 -15.33 -1.35
C GLU A 23 -10.16 -15.76 -0.62
N THR A 24 -9.01 -15.30 -1.10
CA THR A 24 -7.71 -15.55 -0.45
C THR A 24 -7.72 -15.04 0.99
N PHE A 25 -8.24 -13.86 1.20
CA PHE A 25 -8.35 -13.27 2.53
C PHE A 25 -9.25 -14.11 3.46
N ARG A 26 -10.41 -14.53 2.98
CA ARG A 26 -11.34 -15.40 3.75
C ARG A 26 -10.71 -16.74 4.10
N SER A 27 -10.02 -17.38 3.14
CA SER A 27 -9.31 -18.63 3.38
C SER A 27 -8.26 -18.48 4.49
N ARG A 28 -7.42 -17.46 4.40
CA ARG A 28 -6.37 -17.20 5.42
C ARG A 28 -6.96 -16.81 6.77
N LYS A 29 -8.05 -16.07 6.78
CA LYS A 29 -8.79 -15.78 8.00
C LYS A 29 -9.31 -17.06 8.66
N ALA A 30 -9.83 -18.01 7.89
CA ALA A 30 -10.29 -19.30 8.42
C ALA A 30 -9.13 -20.08 9.06
N ILE A 31 -7.95 -20.13 8.41
CA ILE A 31 -6.76 -20.77 8.98
C ILE A 31 -6.39 -20.11 10.32
N LYS A 32 -6.34 -18.79 10.35
CA LYS A 32 -6.01 -18.03 11.56
C LYS A 32 -7.02 -18.27 12.68
N THR A 33 -8.31 -18.31 12.35
CA THR A 33 -9.38 -18.58 13.32
C THR A 33 -9.24 -19.99 13.90
N ALA A 34 -9.02 -21.00 13.07
CA ALA A 34 -8.83 -22.39 13.52
C ALA A 34 -7.62 -22.54 14.45
N LEU A 35 -6.52 -21.83 14.17
CA LEU A 35 -5.35 -21.84 15.06
C LEU A 35 -5.64 -21.14 16.40
N LEU A 36 -6.36 -20.04 16.41
CA LEU A 36 -6.80 -19.37 17.64
C LEU A 36 -7.69 -20.25 18.49
N GLU A 37 -8.61 -20.99 17.89
CA GLU A 37 -9.47 -21.98 18.59
C GLU A 37 -8.66 -23.14 19.23
N GLN A 38 -7.48 -23.43 18.68
CA GLN A 38 -6.52 -24.41 19.22
C GLN A 38 -5.60 -23.82 20.28
N GLY A 39 -5.73 -22.52 20.58
CA GLY A 39 -4.92 -21.84 21.60
C GLY A 39 -3.57 -21.34 21.07
N ALA A 40 -3.40 -21.21 19.75
CA ALA A 40 -2.16 -20.68 19.18
C ALA A 40 -1.88 -19.25 19.62
N GLU A 41 -0.62 -18.96 19.91
CA GLU A 41 -0.15 -17.63 20.27
C GLU A 41 0.14 -16.78 19.00
N GLU A 42 0.36 -15.48 19.20
CA GLU A 42 0.50 -14.51 18.11
C GLU A 42 1.64 -14.87 17.13
N ASP A 43 2.79 -15.30 17.67
CA ASP A 43 3.95 -15.71 16.86
C ASP A 43 3.65 -16.92 15.96
N GLU A 44 2.84 -17.87 16.46
CA GLU A 44 2.42 -19.05 15.68
C GLU A 44 1.47 -18.64 14.55
N LEU A 45 0.58 -17.68 14.80
CA LEU A 45 -0.32 -17.12 13.78
C LEU A 45 0.48 -16.41 12.68
N TYR A 46 1.48 -15.60 13.05
CA TYR A 46 2.38 -14.97 12.08
C TYR A 46 3.18 -16.00 11.28
N ALA A 47 3.71 -17.02 11.94
CA ALA A 47 4.45 -18.08 11.27
C ALA A 47 3.57 -18.85 10.28
N ALA A 48 2.32 -19.14 10.63
CA ALA A 48 1.36 -19.79 9.75
C ALA A 48 1.06 -18.93 8.52
N MET A 49 0.79 -17.63 8.70
CA MET A 49 0.52 -16.73 7.59
C MET A 49 1.71 -16.56 6.65
N ARG A 50 2.95 -16.56 7.16
CA ARG A 50 4.16 -16.51 6.34
C ARG A 50 4.42 -17.75 5.49
N ARG A 51 3.77 -18.87 5.78
CA ARG A 51 3.82 -20.08 4.93
C ARG A 51 2.91 -19.99 3.71
N GLU A 52 1.90 -19.13 3.78
CA GLU A 52 1.05 -18.83 2.64
C GLU A 52 1.83 -17.99 1.61
N PRO A 53 1.58 -18.18 0.30
CA PRO A 53 2.23 -17.36 -0.73
C PRO A 53 2.00 -15.87 -0.49
N ALA A 54 3.06 -15.07 -0.44
CA ALA A 54 2.93 -13.63 -0.29
C ALA A 54 2.27 -13.02 -1.54
N TRP A 55 1.31 -12.13 -1.31
CA TRP A 55 0.74 -11.30 -2.37
C TRP A 55 1.28 -9.88 -2.25
N LEU A 56 1.83 -9.36 -3.33
CA LEU A 56 2.21 -7.96 -3.46
C LEU A 56 1.35 -7.31 -4.54
N ILE A 57 0.50 -6.39 -4.12
CA ILE A 57 -0.38 -5.63 -5.00
C ILE A 57 0.23 -4.25 -5.21
N VAL A 58 0.50 -3.90 -6.47
CA VAL A 58 1.06 -2.61 -6.84
C VAL A 58 0.01 -1.80 -7.60
N ILE A 59 -0.29 -0.62 -7.10
CA ILE A 59 -1.17 0.36 -7.73
C ILE A 59 -0.28 1.49 -8.24
N ASP A 60 0.01 1.50 -9.54
CA ASP A 60 0.96 2.44 -10.14
C ASP A 60 0.47 3.90 -10.05
N ASP A 61 -0.82 4.14 -10.30
CA ASP A 61 -1.45 5.45 -10.19
C ASP A 61 -2.70 5.37 -9.30
N LEU A 62 -2.54 5.79 -8.03
CA LEU A 62 -3.62 5.74 -7.05
C LEU A 62 -4.80 6.63 -7.44
N VAL A 63 -4.56 7.78 -8.05
CA VAL A 63 -5.65 8.69 -8.46
C VAL A 63 -6.51 8.06 -9.52
N ASN A 64 -5.91 7.57 -10.59
CA ASN A 64 -6.62 6.88 -11.67
C ASN A 64 -7.36 5.64 -11.16
N PHE A 65 -6.73 4.89 -10.26
CA PHE A 65 -7.33 3.73 -9.63
C PHE A 65 -8.60 4.10 -8.83
N VAL A 66 -8.52 5.09 -7.95
CA VAL A 66 -9.66 5.54 -7.12
C VAL A 66 -10.77 6.14 -7.99
N GLU A 67 -10.42 6.94 -9.00
CA GLU A 67 -11.41 7.47 -9.94
C GLU A 67 -12.17 6.35 -10.68
N ARG A 68 -11.49 5.26 -11.03
CA ARG A 68 -12.13 4.08 -11.66
C ARG A 68 -12.99 3.31 -10.66
N ALA A 69 -12.50 3.10 -9.44
CA ALA A 69 -13.23 2.40 -8.38
C ALA A 69 -14.50 3.15 -7.92
N ASN A 70 -14.54 4.46 -8.15
CA ASN A 70 -15.67 5.33 -7.81
C ASN A 70 -16.62 5.65 -8.97
N ARG A 71 -16.42 5.11 -10.18
CA ARG A 71 -17.40 5.21 -11.25
C ARG A 71 -18.72 4.52 -10.86
N SER A 72 -19.82 4.91 -11.47
CA SER A 72 -21.18 4.50 -11.10
C SER A 72 -21.33 2.98 -10.91
N ASP A 73 -20.79 2.21 -11.81
CA ASP A 73 -20.89 0.75 -11.83
C ASP A 73 -20.01 0.12 -10.72
N ALA A 74 -18.86 0.71 -10.43
CA ALA A 74 -17.95 0.28 -9.36
C ALA A 74 -18.47 0.71 -7.97
N ARG A 75 -19.07 1.90 -7.89
CA ARG A 75 -19.70 2.41 -6.67
C ARG A 75 -20.87 1.52 -6.24
N ALA A 76 -21.68 1.03 -7.18
CA ALA A 76 -22.76 0.10 -6.89
C ALA A 76 -22.23 -1.22 -6.26
N ARG A 77 -20.96 -1.57 -6.46
CA ARG A 77 -20.31 -2.75 -5.91
C ARG A 77 -19.47 -2.45 -4.66
N ASN A 78 -19.45 -1.21 -4.21
CA ASN A 78 -18.65 -0.73 -3.07
C ASN A 78 -17.15 -1.16 -3.13
N LEU A 79 -16.55 -1.07 -4.32
CA LEU A 79 -15.17 -1.53 -4.54
C LEU A 79 -14.16 -0.74 -3.70
N ASP A 80 -14.35 0.56 -3.55
CA ASP A 80 -13.46 1.42 -2.75
C ASP A 80 -13.45 0.98 -1.28
N GLY A 81 -14.61 0.82 -0.66
CA GLY A 81 -14.70 0.35 0.72
C GLY A 81 -14.21 -1.09 0.92
N ALA A 82 -14.48 -1.99 -0.03
CA ALA A 82 -13.99 -3.36 0.03
C ALA A 82 -12.45 -3.42 -0.03
N LEU A 83 -11.85 -2.64 -0.93
CA LEU A 83 -10.40 -2.53 -1.04
C LEU A 83 -9.76 -1.88 0.16
N ALA A 84 -10.33 -0.81 0.70
CA ALA A 84 -9.85 -0.17 1.93
C ALA A 84 -9.75 -1.19 3.08
N ASN A 85 -10.77 -2.00 3.28
CA ASN A 85 -10.74 -3.06 4.30
C ASN A 85 -9.64 -4.11 4.05
N LEU A 86 -9.41 -4.48 2.79
CA LEU A 86 -8.35 -5.43 2.44
C LEU A 86 -6.96 -4.83 2.63
N ILE A 87 -6.76 -3.56 2.30
CA ILE A 87 -5.52 -2.82 2.51
C ILE A 87 -5.21 -2.74 4.01
N GLY A 88 -6.19 -2.32 4.81
CA GLY A 88 -6.01 -2.12 6.25
C GLY A 88 -5.63 -3.38 7.03
N ALA A 89 -6.11 -4.54 6.59
CA ALA A 89 -5.85 -5.80 7.28
C ALA A 89 -4.85 -6.73 6.56
N GLY A 90 -4.44 -6.39 5.35
CA GLY A 90 -3.71 -7.28 4.45
C GLY A 90 -2.43 -7.85 5.04
N PHE A 91 -1.64 -7.02 5.73
CA PHE A 91 -0.35 -7.45 6.28
C PHE A 91 -0.47 -8.59 7.31
N LEU A 92 -1.59 -8.66 8.04
CA LEU A 92 -1.88 -9.74 8.99
C LEU A 92 -2.10 -11.10 8.30
N TYR A 93 -2.25 -11.08 6.99
CA TYR A 93 -2.55 -12.24 6.15
C TYR A 93 -1.53 -12.44 5.03
N ASN A 94 -0.31 -11.92 5.16
CA ASN A 94 0.75 -11.97 4.18
C ASN A 94 0.35 -11.38 2.81
N ILE A 95 -0.44 -10.30 2.83
CA ILE A 95 -0.90 -9.54 1.67
C ILE A 95 -0.46 -8.09 1.83
N TYR A 96 0.29 -7.60 0.88
CA TYR A 96 0.93 -6.28 0.93
C TYR A 96 0.46 -5.41 -0.22
N PHE A 97 0.29 -4.12 0.06
CA PHE A 97 -0.12 -3.13 -0.93
C PHE A 97 0.92 -2.02 -1.02
N VAL A 98 1.20 -1.58 -2.24
CA VAL A 98 2.04 -0.43 -2.54
C VAL A 98 1.31 0.43 -3.57
N ALA A 99 1.26 1.73 -3.34
CA ALA A 99 0.65 2.67 -4.28
C ALA A 99 1.60 3.80 -4.65
N GLY A 100 1.63 4.14 -5.93
CA GLY A 100 2.21 5.37 -6.45
C GLY A 100 1.21 6.52 -6.40
N LEU A 101 1.62 7.68 -5.91
CA LEU A 101 0.79 8.87 -5.86
C LEU A 101 1.61 10.11 -6.27
N ASP A 102 1.15 10.81 -7.30
CA ASP A 102 1.66 12.14 -7.57
C ASP A 102 1.07 13.12 -6.56
N GLN A 103 1.96 13.77 -5.81
CA GLN A 103 1.61 14.75 -4.79
C GLN A 103 0.72 15.88 -5.33
N SER A 104 0.95 16.35 -6.55
CA SER A 104 0.18 17.44 -7.15
C SER A 104 -1.29 17.08 -7.36
N THR A 105 -1.61 15.80 -7.45
CA THR A 105 -2.95 15.26 -7.69
C THR A 105 -3.64 14.71 -6.43
N ARG A 106 -2.95 14.72 -5.29
CA ARG A 106 -3.45 14.19 -4.01
C ARG A 106 -4.85 14.66 -3.64
N GLY A 107 -5.14 15.95 -3.89
CA GLY A 107 -6.44 16.53 -3.58
C GLY A 107 -7.63 15.85 -4.26
N LYS A 108 -7.41 15.10 -5.35
CA LYS A 108 -8.47 14.39 -6.06
C LYS A 108 -8.96 13.13 -5.34
N VAL A 109 -8.12 12.56 -4.47
CA VAL A 109 -8.40 11.30 -3.78
C VAL A 109 -8.48 11.43 -2.26
N SER A 110 -8.07 12.56 -1.73
CA SER A 110 -8.15 12.87 -0.29
C SER A 110 -9.58 12.67 0.22
N GLY A 111 -9.73 11.96 1.33
CA GLY A 111 -11.02 11.60 1.92
C GLY A 111 -11.69 10.36 1.33
N THR A 112 -11.10 9.69 0.33
CA THR A 112 -11.61 8.40 -0.13
C THR A 112 -11.11 7.26 0.76
N PRO A 113 -11.91 6.20 1.00
CA PRO A 113 -11.54 5.09 1.89
C PRO A 113 -10.18 4.45 1.57
N VAL A 114 -9.92 4.17 0.30
CA VAL A 114 -8.64 3.58 -0.13
C VAL A 114 -7.45 4.50 0.16
N TYR A 115 -7.58 5.80 -0.15
CA TYR A 115 -6.53 6.77 0.13
C TYR A 115 -6.23 6.87 1.63
N GLU A 116 -7.26 6.98 2.47
CA GLU A 116 -7.09 7.11 3.91
C GLU A 116 -6.37 5.89 4.51
N GLU A 117 -6.66 4.68 4.02
CA GLU A 117 -5.95 3.48 4.46
C GLU A 117 -4.46 3.49 4.09
N PHE A 118 -4.09 3.99 2.91
CA PHE A 118 -2.68 4.08 2.53
C PHE A 118 -1.89 5.10 3.35
N VAL A 119 -2.53 6.19 3.78
CA VAL A 119 -1.81 7.30 4.43
C VAL A 119 -1.87 7.29 5.95
N LYS A 120 -2.75 6.49 6.55
CA LYS A 120 -2.99 6.49 8.01
C LYS A 120 -1.73 6.26 8.84
N ASP A 121 -0.87 5.34 8.41
CA ASP A 121 0.33 4.97 9.13
C ASP A 121 1.57 5.76 8.69
N LYS A 122 1.41 6.72 7.77
CA LYS A 122 2.47 7.56 7.21
C LYS A 122 3.71 6.77 6.72
N ASN A 123 3.48 5.57 6.24
CA ASN A 123 4.52 4.68 5.69
C ASN A 123 4.68 4.89 4.19
N GLY A 124 5.90 5.11 3.74
CA GLY A 124 6.15 5.26 2.30
C GLY A 124 7.54 5.78 1.99
N ILE A 125 7.72 6.12 0.72
CA ILE A 125 8.95 6.72 0.21
C ILE A 125 8.57 7.97 -0.55
N HIS A 126 9.09 9.11 -0.12
CA HIS A 126 8.99 10.36 -0.86
C HIS A 126 10.02 10.38 -1.98
N LEU A 127 9.57 10.58 -3.21
CA LEU A 127 10.40 10.59 -4.41
C LEU A 127 10.43 11.97 -5.04
N GLY A 128 11.62 12.55 -5.16
CA GLY A 128 11.81 13.86 -5.78
C GLY A 128 11.13 15.02 -5.02
N GLY A 129 11.21 16.21 -5.58
CA GLY A 129 10.59 17.38 -4.98
C GLY A 129 11.15 17.80 -3.63
N SER A 130 10.53 18.82 -3.04
CA SER A 130 10.86 19.32 -1.71
C SER A 130 10.04 18.61 -0.64
N VAL A 131 10.68 18.17 0.43
CA VAL A 131 10.02 17.58 1.59
C VAL A 131 9.04 18.55 2.24
N SER A 132 9.34 19.84 2.25
CA SER A 132 8.49 20.87 2.86
C SER A 132 7.14 21.05 2.18
N SER A 133 6.98 20.58 0.94
CA SER A 133 5.74 20.73 0.17
C SER A 133 4.81 19.50 0.23
N GLN A 134 5.27 18.36 0.79
CA GLN A 134 4.54 17.12 0.64
C GLN A 134 3.44 16.86 1.69
N GLY A 135 3.52 17.16 2.89
CA GLY A 135 2.47 17.05 3.91
C GLY A 135 1.90 15.63 4.21
N LEU A 136 2.52 14.55 3.69
CA LEU A 136 2.13 13.17 4.00
C LEU A 136 3.03 12.54 5.06
N PHE A 137 4.33 12.79 4.96
CA PHE A 137 5.32 12.19 5.83
C PHE A 137 5.95 13.23 6.75
N GLU A 138 6.34 12.80 7.94
CA GLU A 138 7.09 13.61 8.88
C GLU A 138 8.56 13.15 8.87
N PHE A 139 9.47 14.06 8.52
CA PHE A 139 10.90 13.78 8.45
C PHE A 139 11.62 14.40 9.66
N THR A 140 11.37 13.82 10.83
CA THR A 140 12.01 14.25 12.08
C THR A 140 13.53 14.14 11.97
N GLY A 141 14.24 15.18 12.44
CA GLY A 141 15.70 15.22 12.42
C GLY A 141 16.30 15.71 11.09
N MET A 142 15.49 16.03 10.08
CA MET A 142 15.99 16.62 8.84
C MET A 142 16.32 18.11 9.06
N PRO A 143 17.55 18.56 8.76
CA PRO A 143 17.90 19.97 8.85
C PRO A 143 17.01 20.84 7.96
N PHE A 144 16.59 21.99 8.46
CA PHE A 144 15.72 22.90 7.69
C PHE A 144 16.32 23.29 6.34
N SER A 145 17.65 23.43 6.27
CA SER A 145 18.39 23.73 5.03
C SER A 145 18.31 22.62 3.96
N GLU A 146 17.93 21.39 4.35
CA GLU A 146 17.76 20.24 3.45
C GLU A 146 16.31 20.06 3.03
N GLN A 147 15.34 20.44 3.86
CA GLN A 147 13.92 20.22 3.60
C GLN A 147 13.41 20.87 2.30
N GLY A 148 14.01 22.00 1.89
CA GLY A 148 13.67 22.70 0.65
C GLY A 148 14.36 22.16 -0.61
N LYS A 149 15.29 21.22 -0.49
CA LYS A 149 16.06 20.71 -1.62
C LYS A 149 15.44 19.43 -2.16
N PRO A 150 15.34 19.29 -3.50
CA PRO A 150 14.93 18.02 -4.07
C PRO A 150 16.05 16.97 -3.93
N GLU A 151 15.68 15.74 -3.70
CA GLU A 151 16.62 14.63 -3.75
C GLU A 151 17.03 14.33 -5.21
N LYS A 152 18.19 13.71 -5.35
CA LYS A 152 18.70 13.28 -6.68
C LYS A 152 17.82 12.18 -7.28
N PRO A 153 17.73 12.09 -8.62
CA PRO A 153 17.07 10.98 -9.27
C PRO A 153 17.60 9.62 -8.75
N GLY A 154 16.70 8.69 -8.47
CA GLY A 154 17.04 7.38 -7.89
C GLY A 154 17.25 7.38 -6.37
N VAL A 155 17.05 8.51 -5.70
CA VAL A 155 17.07 8.60 -4.24
C VAL A 155 15.68 8.96 -3.73
N GLY A 156 15.20 8.21 -2.76
CA GLY A 156 13.98 8.47 -2.03
C GLY A 156 14.25 8.71 -0.55
N LEU A 157 13.29 9.31 0.12
CA LEU A 157 13.30 9.54 1.56
C LEU A 157 12.21 8.73 2.23
N ALA A 158 12.57 7.91 3.19
CA ALA A 158 11.63 7.20 4.05
C ALA A 158 11.52 7.91 5.40
N PRO A 159 10.30 8.05 5.96
CA PRO A 159 10.12 8.63 7.28
C PRO A 159 10.81 7.78 8.36
N PRO A 160 11.11 8.36 9.52
CA PRO A 160 11.71 7.65 10.63
C PRO A 160 10.76 6.57 11.16
N ARG A 161 11.35 5.52 11.75
CA ARG A 161 10.64 4.51 12.53
C ARG A 161 11.21 4.47 13.95
N ASP A 162 10.33 4.34 14.92
CA ASP A 162 10.68 4.04 16.32
C ASP A 162 11.87 4.88 16.90
N GLY A 163 11.80 6.20 16.76
CA GLY A 163 12.79 7.12 17.31
C GLY A 163 14.08 7.28 16.49
N GLU A 164 14.15 6.65 15.32
CA GLU A 164 15.23 6.87 14.35
C GLU A 164 15.09 8.22 13.62
N THR A 165 16.10 8.58 12.84
CA THR A 165 16.03 9.68 11.89
C THR A 165 15.49 9.19 10.54
N TYR A 166 15.09 10.11 9.65
CA TYR A 166 14.73 9.77 8.28
C TYR A 166 15.87 9.00 7.59
N ARG A 167 15.52 8.17 6.61
CA ARG A 167 16.47 7.36 5.85
C ARG A 167 16.44 7.72 4.37
N ARG A 168 17.63 7.78 3.75
CA ARG A 168 17.76 7.82 2.30
C ARG A 168 17.73 6.40 1.75
N VAL A 169 16.88 6.18 0.76
CA VAL A 169 16.71 4.90 0.08
C VAL A 169 17.19 5.07 -1.35
N ILE A 170 18.10 4.21 -1.79
CA ILE A 170 18.55 4.16 -3.18
C ILE A 170 17.62 3.24 -3.94
N LEU A 171 16.98 3.75 -4.98
CA LEU A 171 16.12 2.96 -5.84
C LEU A 171 16.94 2.36 -6.99
N PRO A 172 16.78 1.07 -7.26
CA PRO A 172 17.46 0.45 -8.38
C PRO A 172 16.98 1.07 -9.70
N GLN A 173 17.92 1.43 -10.56
CA GLN A 173 17.60 1.82 -11.93
C GLN A 173 17.37 0.56 -12.76
N VAL A 174 16.17 0.43 -13.31
CA VAL A 174 15.90 -0.58 -14.33
C VAL A 174 16.55 -0.08 -15.63
N LYS A 175 17.56 -0.79 -16.12
CA LYS A 175 18.06 -0.56 -17.48
C LYS A 175 16.98 -1.05 -18.43
N GLY A 176 16.38 -0.12 -19.18
CA GLY A 176 15.47 -0.44 -20.29
C GLY A 176 16.19 -1.18 -21.42
#